data_673f5d7bea0a521c734aff0b15a43bdb
#
_entry.id   673f5d7bea0a521c734aff0b15a43bdb
#
_cell.length_a   1.000
_cell.length_b   1.000
_cell.length_c   1.000
_cell.angle_alpha   90.00
_cell.angle_beta   90.00
_cell.angle_gamma   90.00
#
_symmetry.space_group_name_H-M   'P 1'
#
loop_
_entity.id
_entity.type
_entity.pdbx_description
1 polymer ?
#
loop_
_entity_poly.entity_id
_entity_poly.type
_entity_poly.pdbx_seq_one_letter_code
_entity_poly.pdbx_strand_id
1 'polypeptide(L)'
;MTHLNELKSDKIDISKYLEKLQKDNDIIYDKVQKKAIETAINNNLTIITGGPGTGKTTIVKAIVSILLNLKKVNEESIALLAPTGRASKRLAESTLLPAMTIHRFLKWDKENDTFLVNEYMPSNCKYIIVDEVSMIDNTLMASLLRGLKDDVKLVLVGDYYQLPSVREGQVLK
;
A
#
# COMPACT_ATOMS: atom_id res chain seq x y z
N MET A 1 27.45 2.34 22.42
CA MET A 1 27.06 0.97 22.00
C MET A 1 25.54 0.91 21.97
N THR A 2 24.98 1.12 20.81
CA THR A 2 23.52 1.16 20.60
C THR A 2 23.11 -0.21 20.09
N HIS A 3 22.46 -1.00 20.93
CA HIS A 3 21.82 -2.26 20.52
C HIS A 3 20.56 -1.91 19.72
N LEU A 4 20.66 -1.91 18.40
CA LEU A 4 19.53 -2.10 17.52
C LEU A 4 19.06 -3.56 17.69
N ASN A 5 18.06 -3.74 18.53
CA ASN A 5 17.29 -4.98 18.55
C ASN A 5 16.61 -5.10 17.19
N GLU A 6 17.18 -5.92 16.31
CA GLU A 6 16.47 -6.51 15.19
C GLU A 6 15.31 -7.31 15.76
N LEU A 7 14.12 -6.73 15.75
CA LEU A 7 12.88 -7.48 15.86
C LEU A 7 12.83 -8.42 14.65
N LYS A 8 13.27 -9.66 14.83
CA LYS A 8 13.02 -10.75 13.91
C LYS A 8 11.50 -10.91 13.82
N SER A 9 10.88 -10.24 12.88
CA SER A 9 9.52 -10.60 12.47
C SER A 9 9.63 -11.99 11.87
N ASP A 10 9.00 -12.99 12.50
CA ASP A 10 8.91 -14.33 11.97
C ASP A 10 8.35 -14.24 10.55
N LYS A 11 9.21 -14.53 9.55
CA LYS A 11 8.82 -14.49 8.14
C LYS A 11 7.74 -15.54 7.91
N ILE A 12 6.62 -15.09 7.37
CA ILE A 12 5.51 -15.97 7.03
C ILE A 12 5.78 -16.60 5.66
N ASP A 13 5.77 -17.93 5.58
CA ASP A 13 5.79 -18.65 4.32
C ASP A 13 4.39 -18.60 3.67
N ILE A 14 4.30 -17.87 2.56
CA ILE A 14 3.06 -17.70 1.81
C ILE A 14 2.96 -18.63 0.58
N SER A 15 3.93 -19.48 0.34
CA SER A 15 4.05 -20.29 -0.90
C SER A 15 2.81 -21.13 -1.18
N LYS A 16 2.37 -21.90 -0.18
CA LYS A 16 1.16 -22.75 -0.31
C LYS A 16 -0.10 -21.94 -0.55
N TYR A 17 -0.20 -20.77 0.07
CA TYR A 17 -1.36 -19.91 -0.13
C TYR A 17 -1.35 -19.27 -1.52
N LEU A 18 -0.19 -18.87 -2.04
CA LEU A 18 -0.06 -18.39 -3.42
C LEU A 18 -0.41 -19.46 -4.46
N GLU A 19 0.00 -20.71 -4.24
CA GLU A 19 -0.41 -21.83 -5.11
C GLU A 19 -1.92 -22.02 -5.12
N LYS A 20 -2.57 -21.91 -3.96
CA LYS A 20 -4.03 -21.93 -3.86
C LYS A 20 -4.65 -20.75 -4.63
N LEU A 21 -4.19 -19.52 -4.43
CA LEU A 21 -4.69 -18.34 -5.14
C LEU A 21 -4.55 -18.47 -6.66
N GLN A 22 -3.45 -19.04 -7.14
CA GLN A 22 -3.24 -19.28 -8.57
C GLN A 22 -4.31 -20.24 -9.14
N LYS A 23 -4.61 -21.33 -8.42
CA LYS A 23 -5.64 -22.30 -8.83
C LYS A 23 -7.04 -21.71 -8.77
N ASP A 24 -7.38 -21.01 -7.68
CA ASP A 24 -8.72 -20.48 -7.45
C ASP A 24 -9.09 -19.36 -8.45
N ASN A 25 -8.12 -18.62 -8.95
CA ASN A 25 -8.32 -17.49 -9.86
C ASN A 25 -7.82 -17.72 -11.30
N ASP A 26 -7.36 -18.93 -11.62
CA ASP A 26 -6.80 -19.28 -12.93
C ASP A 26 -5.72 -18.29 -13.41
N ILE A 27 -4.78 -17.95 -12.51
CA ILE A 27 -3.68 -17.02 -12.76
C ILE A 27 -2.34 -17.66 -12.40
N ILE A 28 -1.27 -17.16 -13.02
CA ILE A 28 0.10 -17.57 -12.71
C ILE A 28 0.89 -16.32 -12.32
N TYR A 29 1.40 -16.26 -11.10
CA TYR A 29 2.36 -15.23 -10.69
C TYR A 29 3.75 -15.61 -11.20
N ASP A 30 4.42 -14.68 -11.86
CA ASP A 30 5.83 -14.83 -12.17
C ASP A 30 6.73 -14.71 -10.92
N LYS A 31 8.03 -14.93 -11.07
CA LYS A 31 8.99 -14.90 -9.96
C LYS A 31 9.06 -13.52 -9.30
N VAL A 32 8.97 -12.45 -10.10
CA VAL A 32 9.05 -11.06 -9.59
C VAL A 32 7.80 -10.71 -8.81
N GLN A 33 6.62 -11.09 -9.32
CA GLN A 33 5.34 -10.89 -8.63
C GLN A 33 5.29 -11.66 -7.30
N LYS A 34 5.71 -12.93 -7.28
CA LYS A 34 5.80 -13.72 -6.04
C LYS A 34 6.72 -13.07 -5.02
N LYS A 35 7.88 -12.58 -5.47
CA LYS A 35 8.83 -11.88 -4.60
C LYS A 35 8.27 -10.55 -4.07
N ALA A 36 7.57 -9.79 -4.90
CA ALA A 36 6.92 -8.55 -4.47
C ALA A 36 5.85 -8.80 -3.40
N ILE A 37 5.01 -9.82 -3.58
CA ILE A 37 4.00 -10.21 -2.60
C ILE A 37 4.65 -10.67 -1.29
N GLU A 38 5.64 -11.55 -1.33
CA GLU A 38 6.38 -12.02 -0.16
C GLU A 38 7.02 -10.86 0.61
N THR A 39 7.65 -9.94 -0.11
CA THR A 39 8.29 -8.74 0.46
C THR A 39 7.26 -7.85 1.16
N ALA A 40 6.10 -7.58 0.52
CA ALA A 40 5.04 -6.77 1.09
C ALA A 40 4.44 -7.37 2.37
N ILE A 41 4.34 -8.69 2.45
CA ILE A 41 3.80 -9.37 3.64
C ILE A 41 4.80 -9.35 4.80
N ASN A 42 6.09 -9.46 4.52
CA ASN A 42 7.13 -9.66 5.54
C ASN A 42 7.86 -8.37 5.96
N ASN A 43 7.81 -7.30 5.16
CA ASN A 43 8.50 -6.04 5.46
C ASN A 43 7.53 -4.94 5.91
N ASN A 44 8.05 -3.96 6.63
CA ASN A 44 7.26 -2.79 7.06
C ASN A 44 7.07 -1.76 5.95
N LEU A 45 8.05 -1.62 5.04
CA LEU A 45 7.96 -0.77 3.87
C LEU A 45 8.29 -1.58 2.62
N THR A 46 7.42 -1.51 1.63
CA THR A 46 7.63 -2.13 0.33
C THR A 46 7.22 -1.17 -0.78
N ILE A 47 8.07 -1.03 -1.78
CA ILE A 47 7.79 -0.24 -2.98
C ILE A 47 7.70 -1.20 -4.17
N ILE A 48 6.57 -1.20 -4.85
CA ILE A 48 6.29 -2.03 -6.02
C ILE A 48 6.21 -1.11 -7.24
N THR A 49 7.17 -1.24 -8.13
CA THR A 49 7.22 -0.47 -9.37
C THR A 49 7.12 -1.38 -10.58
N GLY A 50 6.56 -0.87 -11.65
CA GLY A 50 6.46 -1.58 -12.92
C GLY A 50 5.74 -0.74 -13.95
N GLY A 51 5.91 -1.04 -15.23
CA GLY A 51 5.21 -0.38 -16.30
C GLY A 51 3.71 -0.76 -16.37
N PRO A 52 2.95 -0.14 -17.28
CA PRO A 52 1.57 -0.52 -17.53
C PRO A 52 1.46 -2.01 -17.88
N GLY A 53 0.46 -2.71 -17.36
CA GLY A 53 0.20 -4.11 -17.67
C GLY A 53 1.16 -5.13 -17.01
N THR A 54 2.00 -4.73 -16.06
CA THR A 54 2.92 -5.65 -15.34
C THR A 54 2.26 -6.41 -14.20
N GLY A 55 0.95 -6.32 -14.06
CA GLY A 55 0.20 -7.07 -13.05
C GLY A 55 0.25 -6.48 -11.63
N LYS A 56 0.53 -5.18 -11.46
CA LYS A 56 0.52 -4.53 -10.15
C LYS A 56 -0.79 -4.71 -9.40
N THR A 57 -1.92 -4.56 -10.09
CA THR A 57 -3.25 -4.80 -9.51
C THR A 57 -3.41 -6.24 -9.02
N THR A 58 -2.89 -7.21 -9.75
CA THR A 58 -2.91 -8.63 -9.37
C THR A 58 -2.07 -8.88 -8.12
N ILE A 59 -0.92 -8.20 -7.98
CA ILE A 59 -0.10 -8.23 -6.76
C ILE A 59 -0.87 -7.66 -5.57
N VAL A 60 -1.51 -6.50 -5.73
CA VAL A 60 -2.31 -5.87 -4.66
C VAL A 60 -3.45 -6.76 -4.21
N LYS A 61 -4.18 -7.39 -5.14
CA LYS A 61 -5.22 -8.40 -4.82
C LYS A 61 -4.68 -9.54 -3.98
N ALA A 62 -3.52 -10.08 -4.34
CA ALA A 62 -2.89 -11.18 -3.60
C ALA A 62 -2.49 -10.74 -2.19
N ILE A 63 -1.90 -9.54 -2.02
CA ILE A 63 -1.55 -8.99 -0.72
C ILE A 63 -2.79 -8.87 0.17
N VAL A 64 -3.86 -8.25 -0.35
CA VAL A 64 -5.14 -8.09 0.38
C VAL A 64 -5.70 -9.45 0.78
N SER A 65 -5.75 -10.42 -0.13
CA SER A 65 -6.24 -11.77 0.13
C SER A 65 -5.42 -12.48 1.22
N ILE A 66 -4.10 -12.33 1.22
CA ILE A 66 -3.23 -12.90 2.25
C ILE A 66 -3.50 -12.24 3.62
N LEU A 67 -3.63 -10.92 3.66
CA LEU A 67 -3.92 -10.20 4.89
C LEU A 67 -5.24 -10.67 5.52
N LEU A 68 -6.30 -10.76 4.72
CA LEU A 68 -7.63 -11.14 5.20
C LEU A 68 -7.72 -12.64 5.56
N ASN A 69 -7.29 -13.51 4.66
CA ASN A 69 -7.59 -14.93 4.74
C ASN A 69 -6.49 -15.75 5.43
N LEU A 70 -5.22 -15.42 5.22
CA LEU A 70 -4.11 -16.13 5.85
C LEU A 70 -3.73 -15.52 7.19
N LYS A 71 -3.56 -14.19 7.25
CA LYS A 71 -3.19 -13.47 8.48
C LYS A 71 -4.39 -13.11 9.36
N LYS A 72 -5.62 -13.28 8.87
CA LYS A 72 -6.86 -12.96 9.59
C LYS A 72 -6.91 -11.52 10.11
N VAL A 73 -6.36 -10.60 9.32
CA VAL A 73 -6.40 -9.16 9.63
C VAL A 73 -7.83 -8.66 9.47
N ASN A 74 -8.30 -7.82 10.42
CA ASN A 74 -9.60 -7.15 10.28
C ASN A 74 -9.55 -6.13 9.13
N GLU A 75 -10.58 -6.10 8.28
CA GLU A 75 -10.70 -5.16 7.16
C GLU A 75 -10.52 -3.71 7.60
N GLU A 76 -11.05 -3.32 8.75
CA GLU A 76 -10.91 -1.97 9.31
C GLU A 76 -9.45 -1.57 9.61
N SER A 77 -8.56 -2.55 9.74
CA SER A 77 -7.13 -2.32 9.94
C SER A 77 -6.35 -2.13 8.63
N ILE A 78 -7.01 -2.28 7.48
CA ILE A 78 -6.44 -2.13 6.15
C ILE A 78 -6.99 -0.87 5.50
N ALA A 79 -6.13 0.03 5.04
CA ALA A 79 -6.51 1.17 4.22
C ALA A 79 -5.97 1.01 2.81
N LEU A 80 -6.85 1.08 1.82
CA LEU A 80 -6.53 1.12 0.41
C LEU A 80 -6.69 2.56 -0.09
N LEU A 81 -5.61 3.15 -0.53
CA LEU A 81 -5.52 4.57 -0.85
C LEU A 81 -5.07 4.81 -2.28
N ALA A 82 -5.55 5.91 -2.86
CA ALA A 82 -5.11 6.39 -4.15
C ALA A 82 -5.15 7.93 -4.19
N PRO A 83 -4.42 8.60 -5.11
CA PRO A 83 -4.39 10.06 -5.17
C PRO A 83 -5.71 10.67 -5.67
N THR A 84 -6.50 9.94 -6.48
CA THR A 84 -7.73 10.44 -7.10
C THR A 84 -8.94 9.55 -6.80
N GLY A 85 -10.15 10.13 -6.89
CA GLY A 85 -11.38 9.37 -6.73
C GLY A 85 -11.56 8.28 -7.79
N ARG A 86 -11.12 8.53 -9.04
CA ARG A 86 -11.17 7.53 -10.11
C ARG A 86 -10.23 6.35 -9.83
N ALA A 87 -9.03 6.62 -9.36
CA ALA A 87 -8.07 5.59 -9.00
C ALA A 87 -8.55 4.79 -7.78
N SER A 88 -9.08 5.44 -6.75
CA SER A 88 -9.61 4.74 -5.58
C SER A 88 -10.81 3.86 -5.93
N LYS A 89 -11.68 4.28 -6.83
CA LYS A 89 -12.78 3.45 -7.31
C LYS A 89 -12.29 2.18 -8.02
N ARG A 90 -11.32 2.31 -8.93
CA ARG A 90 -10.69 1.15 -9.61
C ARG A 90 -10.02 0.19 -8.62
N LEU A 91 -9.34 0.75 -7.62
CA LEU A 91 -8.69 -0.04 -6.57
C LEU A 91 -9.74 -0.82 -5.75
N ALA A 92 -10.86 -0.20 -5.36
CA ALA A 92 -11.95 -0.86 -4.66
C ALA A 92 -12.60 -1.98 -5.50
N GLU A 93 -12.90 -1.70 -6.77
CA GLU A 93 -13.46 -2.70 -7.69
C GLU A 93 -12.54 -3.90 -7.88
N SER A 94 -11.23 -3.67 -7.95
CA SER A 94 -10.26 -4.73 -8.16
C SER A 94 -10.00 -5.59 -6.93
N THR A 95 -10.03 -5.01 -5.73
CA THR A 95 -9.72 -5.69 -4.47
C THR A 95 -10.94 -6.20 -3.73
N LEU A 96 -12.14 -5.75 -4.11
CA LEU A 96 -13.41 -5.98 -3.43
C LEU A 96 -13.43 -5.45 -1.99
N LEU A 97 -12.56 -4.50 -1.66
CA LEU A 97 -12.54 -3.77 -0.40
C LEU A 97 -12.77 -2.27 -0.62
N PRO A 98 -13.32 -1.56 0.36
CA PRO A 98 -13.42 -0.12 0.28
C PRO A 98 -12.04 0.54 0.09
N ALA A 99 -11.95 1.45 -0.87
CA ALA A 99 -10.78 2.27 -1.07
C ALA A 99 -11.17 3.75 -1.12
N MET A 100 -10.25 4.62 -0.77
CA MET A 100 -10.51 6.06 -0.72
C MET A 100 -9.32 6.88 -1.18
N THR A 101 -9.54 8.18 -1.38
CA THR A 101 -8.43 9.09 -1.66
C THR A 101 -7.60 9.35 -0.40
N ILE A 102 -6.32 9.69 -0.59
CA ILE A 102 -5.43 10.08 0.51
C ILE A 102 -6.01 11.27 1.30
N HIS A 103 -6.57 12.27 0.61
CA HIS A 103 -7.22 13.42 1.25
C HIS A 103 -8.38 13.00 2.16
N ARG A 104 -9.22 12.05 1.72
CA ARG A 104 -10.31 11.52 2.54
C ARG A 104 -9.81 10.73 3.74
N PHE A 105 -8.77 9.92 3.55
CA PHE A 105 -8.15 9.16 4.64
C PHE A 105 -7.56 10.08 5.71
N LEU A 106 -6.86 11.14 5.30
CA LEU A 106 -6.27 12.14 6.19
C LEU A 106 -7.31 13.13 6.73
N LYS A 107 -8.57 13.04 6.32
CA LYS A 107 -9.67 13.92 6.74
C LYS A 107 -9.33 15.39 6.50
N TRP A 108 -9.17 15.74 5.21
CA TRP A 108 -8.90 17.10 4.79
C TRP A 108 -9.96 18.09 5.29
N ASP A 109 -9.54 19.06 6.07
CA ASP A 109 -10.36 20.18 6.56
C ASP A 109 -10.11 21.39 5.64
N LYS A 110 -11.12 21.73 4.84
CA LYS A 110 -11.04 22.84 3.88
C LYS A 110 -11.05 24.22 4.55
N GLU A 111 -11.66 24.34 5.73
CA GLU A 111 -11.79 25.62 6.41
C GLU A 111 -10.46 26.05 7.03
N ASN A 112 -9.73 25.10 7.57
CA ASN A 112 -8.45 25.33 8.25
C ASN A 112 -7.23 25.01 7.38
N ASP A 113 -7.43 24.50 6.14
CA ASP A 113 -6.37 24.09 5.22
C ASP A 113 -5.41 23.07 5.87
N THR A 114 -5.94 22.11 6.61
CA THR A 114 -5.16 21.12 7.38
C THR A 114 -5.71 19.71 7.25
N PHE A 115 -4.89 18.72 7.64
CA PHE A 115 -5.33 17.35 7.81
C PHE A 115 -5.58 17.04 9.29
N LEU A 116 -6.74 16.45 9.61
CA LEU A 116 -7.08 16.03 10.96
C LEU A 116 -6.33 14.78 11.39
N VAL A 117 -5.99 13.89 10.45
CA VAL A 117 -5.09 12.76 10.69
C VAL A 117 -3.66 13.23 10.46
N ASN A 118 -2.85 13.26 11.51
CA ASN A 118 -1.50 13.81 11.52
C ASN A 118 -0.68 13.17 12.65
N GLU A 119 0.51 13.69 12.94
CA GLU A 119 1.42 13.16 13.97
C GLU A 119 0.85 13.18 15.39
N TYR A 120 -0.12 14.07 15.67
CA TYR A 120 -0.77 14.16 16.99
C TYR A 120 -1.99 13.24 17.10
N MET A 121 -2.64 12.96 15.96
CA MET A 121 -3.81 12.09 15.85
C MET A 121 -3.64 11.11 14.68
N PRO A 122 -2.69 10.16 14.78
CA PRO A 122 -2.40 9.25 13.68
C PRO A 122 -3.52 8.22 13.48
N SER A 123 -3.58 7.68 12.26
CA SER A 123 -4.52 6.61 11.91
C SER A 123 -4.27 5.34 12.75
N ASN A 124 -5.35 4.60 13.00
CA ASN A 124 -5.28 3.28 13.67
C ASN A 124 -5.10 2.10 12.70
N CYS A 125 -5.09 2.35 11.39
CA CYS A 125 -4.82 1.30 10.41
C CYS A 125 -3.42 0.72 10.59
N LYS A 126 -3.29 -0.58 10.40
CA LYS A 126 -2.02 -1.32 10.52
C LYS A 126 -1.38 -1.62 9.17
N TYR A 127 -2.16 -1.67 8.13
CA TYR A 127 -1.75 -1.98 6.76
C TYR A 127 -2.26 -0.88 5.84
N ILE A 128 -1.35 -0.21 5.17
CA ILE A 128 -1.66 0.86 4.22
C ILE A 128 -1.12 0.46 2.85
N ILE A 129 -1.98 0.41 1.87
CA ILE A 129 -1.59 0.18 0.47
C ILE A 129 -1.97 1.43 -0.32
N VAL A 130 -0.99 2.05 -0.95
CA VAL A 130 -1.17 3.27 -1.76
C VAL A 130 -0.88 2.93 -3.20
N ASP A 131 -1.88 3.05 -4.07
CA ASP A 131 -1.75 2.86 -5.51
C ASP A 131 -1.54 4.20 -6.23
N GLU A 132 -0.99 4.14 -7.43
CA GLU A 132 -0.67 5.30 -8.28
C GLU A 132 0.24 6.34 -7.59
N VAL A 133 1.24 5.89 -6.83
CA VAL A 133 2.14 6.75 -6.03
C VAL A 133 2.89 7.78 -6.88
N SER A 134 3.17 7.49 -8.15
CA SER A 134 3.80 8.43 -9.10
C SER A 134 3.02 9.72 -9.33
N MET A 135 1.71 9.76 -9.01
CA MET A 135 0.84 10.94 -9.11
C MET A 135 0.79 11.77 -7.82
N ILE A 136 1.48 11.34 -6.76
CA ILE A 136 1.45 11.98 -5.44
C ILE A 136 2.61 12.97 -5.36
N ASP A 137 2.33 14.21 -4.98
CA ASP A 137 3.38 15.19 -4.69
C ASP A 137 4.05 14.95 -3.32
N ASN A 138 5.22 15.54 -3.12
CA ASN A 138 5.99 15.36 -1.91
C ASN A 138 5.26 15.87 -0.66
N THR A 139 4.46 16.93 -0.78
CA THR A 139 3.72 17.52 0.34
C THR A 139 2.64 16.57 0.84
N LEU A 140 1.86 16.00 -0.09
CA LEU A 140 0.83 15.02 0.24
C LEU A 140 1.43 13.72 0.80
N MET A 141 2.54 13.24 0.22
CA MET A 141 3.26 12.07 0.74
C MET A 141 3.77 12.32 2.17
N ALA A 142 4.37 13.48 2.43
CA ALA A 142 4.82 13.84 3.76
C ALA A 142 3.66 13.90 4.76
N SER A 143 2.51 14.45 4.36
CA SER A 143 1.31 14.49 5.18
C SER A 143 0.76 13.08 5.48
N LEU A 144 0.78 12.19 4.48
CA LEU A 144 0.41 10.79 4.68
C LEU A 144 1.32 10.13 5.71
N LEU A 145 2.64 10.24 5.55
CA LEU A 145 3.60 9.61 6.47
C LEU A 145 3.46 10.13 7.90
N ARG A 146 3.20 11.43 8.12
CA ARG A 146 2.93 11.99 9.46
C ARG A 146 1.65 11.45 10.08
N GLY A 147 0.66 11.07 9.28
CA GLY A 147 -0.60 10.49 9.75
C GLY A 147 -0.51 9.00 10.09
N LEU A 148 0.65 8.36 9.96
CA LEU A 148 0.83 6.94 10.23
C LEU A 148 1.60 6.72 11.54
N LYS A 149 1.31 5.58 12.21
CA LYS A 149 2.09 5.11 13.35
C LYS A 149 3.35 4.37 12.89
N ASP A 150 4.35 4.28 13.76
CA ASP A 150 5.64 3.63 13.43
C ASP A 150 5.53 2.14 13.13
N ASP A 151 4.51 1.47 13.65
CA ASP A 151 4.28 0.03 13.49
C ASP A 151 3.44 -0.34 12.26
N VAL A 152 3.12 0.62 11.39
CA VAL A 152 2.34 0.42 10.17
C VAL A 152 3.16 -0.31 9.10
N LYS A 153 2.51 -1.23 8.39
CA LYS A 153 3.04 -1.80 7.15
C LYS A 153 2.55 -0.97 5.96
N LEU A 154 3.48 -0.38 5.23
CA LEU A 154 3.22 0.50 4.10
C LEU A 154 3.67 -0.14 2.79
N VAL A 155 2.74 -0.28 1.86
CA VAL A 155 3.00 -0.74 0.49
C VAL A 155 2.70 0.39 -0.47
N LEU A 156 3.70 0.83 -1.20
CA LEU A 156 3.60 1.87 -2.22
C LEU A 156 3.65 1.22 -3.60
N VAL A 157 2.64 1.47 -4.43
CA VAL A 157 2.52 0.89 -5.78
C VAL A 157 2.43 2.00 -6.81
N GLY A 158 3.25 1.94 -7.86
CA GLY A 158 3.22 2.98 -8.88
C GLY A 158 3.98 2.63 -10.15
N ASP A 159 3.74 3.43 -11.18
CA ASP A 159 4.42 3.35 -12.47
C ASP A 159 5.68 4.21 -12.46
N TYR A 160 6.82 3.60 -12.77
CA TYR A 160 8.10 4.32 -12.85
C TYR A 160 8.11 5.39 -13.97
N TYR A 161 7.31 5.20 -15.02
CA TYR A 161 7.30 6.05 -16.23
C TYR A 161 6.12 7.02 -16.35
N GLN A 162 5.21 7.06 -15.38
CA GLN A 162 4.17 8.06 -15.41
C GLN A 162 4.71 9.42 -14.97
N LEU A 163 4.36 10.45 -15.75
CA LEU A 163 4.75 11.84 -15.69
C LEU A 163 5.46 12.30 -14.41
N PRO A 164 6.64 12.94 -14.51
CA PRO A 164 7.25 13.55 -13.35
C PRO A 164 6.22 14.45 -12.67
N SER A 165 6.14 14.36 -11.35
CA SER A 165 5.36 15.31 -10.56
C SER A 165 5.77 16.72 -10.98
N VAL A 166 4.81 17.56 -11.34
CA VAL A 166 5.03 18.92 -11.87
C VAL A 166 5.73 19.84 -10.86
N ARG A 167 6.04 19.34 -9.66
CA ARG A 167 6.81 20.04 -8.61
C ARG A 167 7.97 19.18 -8.15
N GLU A 168 9.08 19.86 -7.84
CA GLU A 168 10.37 19.29 -7.44
C GLU A 168 10.26 18.07 -6.52
N GLY A 169 10.84 16.96 -6.97
CA GLY A 169 10.99 15.72 -6.23
C GLY A 169 10.20 14.55 -6.81
N GLN A 170 10.91 13.66 -7.47
CA GLN A 170 10.39 12.34 -7.79
C GLN A 170 10.38 11.51 -6.51
N VAL A 171 9.20 11.06 -6.08
CA VAL A 171 9.03 10.22 -4.89
C VAL A 171 9.60 8.81 -5.11
N LEU A 172 9.77 8.43 -6.39
CA LEU A 172 10.32 7.13 -6.81
C LEU A 172 11.46 7.34 -7.81
N LYS A 173 12.68 7.46 -7.33
CA LYS A 173 13.92 7.23 -8.05
C LYS A 173 14.74 6.20 -7.34
#